data_cbc4f7e30130291fb4fd735d448df9d8
#
_entry.id   cbc4f7e30130291fb4fd735d448df9d8
#
_cell.length_a   1.000
_cell.length_b   1.000
_cell.length_c   1.000
_cell.angle_alpha   90.00
_cell.angle_beta   90.00
_cell.angle_gamma   90.00
#
_symmetry.space_group_name_H-M   'P 1'
#
loop_
_entity.id
_entity.type
_entity.pdbx_description
1 polymer ?
#
loop_
_entity_poly.entity_id
_entity_poly.type
_entity_poly.pdbx_seq_one_letter_code
_entity_poly.pdbx_strand_id
1 'polypeptide(L)'
;ALPILSWYVHTFRKLPWYGRTGMGILTGIGMLIVLLVMIDLNFLWLFGKSPSMFNIKEPIQHIASEIYSADGKLIGKFYSENRTPVEYKDISPILVKTLVCTEDERFYKHFGIDFEGVFAAAKDYVAHGTARGASTITQQLVKNLFKVRSQYSTGLLGHIPGVKLLIMKAKEWVTAVKIEMLYSKEEILTMYFNTVDFGSNAFGIKTACHTYFNTTPDKITVEQAATLIGLLKATTYYNPKINPKNSLSRRNVVLGKLYEHHVLNKHQLDSIRKLPTILKFKQENYYTGPALYFREAIANELKEWCKENNTDLYGDGLKIYTTLDSRMQQYAEEAVSRQMRKVQKRFDAHWGTQAPWRDRNGKEIPRFIEELAEKTPAYQYLSHKYGNQTDSITYYLNQPHRCKVFDYDLGQKDTLFSTMDSIRYMERFMHCGFVAIAPHTGEVKAWVGDINFQSWK
;
A
#
# COMPACT_ATOMS: atom_id res chain seq x y z
N ALA A 1 29.45 19.83 -37.78
CA ALA A 1 28.30 20.59 -37.30
C ALA A 1 28.03 21.88 -38.12
N LEU A 2 29.08 22.65 -38.46
CA LEU A 2 28.96 23.92 -39.23
C LEU A 2 28.30 23.76 -40.63
N PRO A 3 28.62 22.73 -41.47
CA PRO A 3 27.99 22.62 -42.79
C PRO A 3 26.49 22.24 -42.72
N ILE A 4 26.09 21.43 -41.75
CA ILE A 4 24.67 21.01 -41.56
C ILE A 4 23.85 22.19 -41.12
N LEU A 5 24.34 22.99 -40.18
CA LEU A 5 23.67 24.18 -39.70
C LEU A 5 23.52 25.25 -40.80
N SER A 6 24.57 25.45 -41.60
CA SER A 6 24.57 26.36 -42.76
C SER A 6 23.54 25.93 -43.80
N TRP A 7 23.52 24.64 -44.17
CA TRP A 7 22.52 24.07 -45.07
C TRP A 7 21.10 24.24 -44.55
N TYR A 8 20.88 23.95 -43.25
CA TYR A 8 19.57 24.10 -42.60
C TYR A 8 19.08 25.55 -42.68
N VAL A 9 19.91 26.54 -42.30
CA VAL A 9 19.56 27.94 -42.31
C VAL A 9 19.28 28.42 -43.74
N HIS A 10 20.08 27.98 -44.72
CA HIS A 10 19.87 28.35 -46.13
C HIS A 10 18.57 27.77 -46.67
N THR A 11 18.26 26.53 -46.41
CA THR A 11 17.02 25.88 -46.82
C THR A 11 15.81 26.50 -46.14
N PHE A 12 15.90 26.76 -44.83
CA PHE A 12 14.82 27.39 -44.06
C PHE A 12 14.46 28.79 -44.61
N ARG A 13 15.46 29.58 -45.00
CA ARG A 13 15.22 30.92 -45.57
C ARG A 13 14.57 30.89 -46.93
N LYS A 14 14.77 29.86 -47.72
CA LYS A 14 14.19 29.71 -49.08
C LYS A 14 12.74 29.19 -49.07
N LEU A 15 12.29 28.56 -47.99
CA LEU A 15 10.94 28.01 -47.89
C LEU A 15 9.88 29.14 -47.72
N PRO A 16 8.68 28.93 -48.28
CA PRO A 16 7.52 29.76 -47.97
C PRO A 16 7.15 29.65 -46.48
N TRP A 17 6.32 30.56 -45.95
CA TRP A 17 6.02 30.63 -44.51
C TRP A 17 5.52 29.30 -43.95
N TYR A 18 4.63 28.57 -44.67
CA TYR A 18 4.12 27.26 -44.27
C TYR A 18 5.22 26.19 -44.27
N GLY A 19 6.18 26.25 -45.20
CA GLY A 19 7.34 25.37 -45.23
C GLY A 19 8.30 25.63 -44.06
N ARG A 20 8.47 26.89 -43.66
CA ARG A 20 9.26 27.28 -42.46
C ARG A 20 8.62 26.80 -41.20
N THR A 21 7.28 26.94 -41.06
CA THR A 21 6.58 26.40 -39.91
C THR A 21 6.65 24.87 -39.83
N GLY A 22 6.45 24.18 -40.98
CA GLY A 22 6.61 22.71 -41.05
C GLY A 22 8.03 22.23 -40.68
N MET A 23 9.06 22.84 -41.25
CA MET A 23 10.45 22.54 -40.94
C MET A 23 10.83 22.86 -39.48
N GLY A 24 10.29 23.94 -38.91
CA GLY A 24 10.44 24.29 -37.50
C GLY A 24 9.83 23.23 -36.56
N ILE A 25 8.61 22.80 -36.89
CA ILE A 25 7.93 21.74 -36.12
C ILE A 25 8.72 20.42 -36.15
N LEU A 26 9.16 19.97 -37.35
CA LEU A 26 9.95 18.76 -37.50
C LEU A 26 11.28 18.84 -36.74
N THR A 27 11.94 20.00 -36.76
CA THR A 27 13.18 20.22 -36.00
C THR A 27 12.90 20.15 -34.49
N GLY A 28 11.83 20.77 -34.02
CA GLY A 28 11.41 20.74 -32.61
C GLY A 28 11.12 19.30 -32.16
N ILE A 29 10.43 18.50 -32.97
CA ILE A 29 10.18 17.08 -32.70
C ILE A 29 11.51 16.29 -32.64
N GLY A 30 12.39 16.52 -33.62
CA GLY A 30 13.72 15.88 -33.65
C GLY A 30 14.55 16.21 -32.39
N MET A 31 14.59 17.46 -31.99
CA MET A 31 15.26 17.88 -30.75
C MET A 31 14.67 17.23 -29.50
N LEU A 32 13.32 17.13 -29.42
CA LEU A 32 12.64 16.45 -28.33
C LEU A 32 13.03 14.95 -28.27
N ILE A 33 13.05 14.28 -29.41
CA ILE A 33 13.44 12.86 -29.48
C ILE A 33 14.91 12.69 -29.00
N VAL A 34 15.82 13.54 -29.49
CA VAL A 34 17.23 13.53 -29.07
C VAL A 34 17.33 13.76 -27.56
N LEU A 35 16.59 14.71 -27.02
CA LEU A 35 16.56 14.98 -25.58
C LEU A 35 16.05 13.76 -24.78
N LEU A 36 14.99 13.10 -25.23
CA LEU A 36 14.47 11.91 -24.58
C LEU A 36 15.48 10.75 -24.59
N VAL A 37 16.19 10.57 -25.72
CA VAL A 37 17.28 9.57 -25.82
C VAL A 37 18.45 9.93 -24.89
N MET A 38 18.83 11.21 -24.79
CA MET A 38 19.88 11.66 -23.87
C MET A 38 19.49 11.41 -22.41
N ILE A 39 18.22 11.62 -22.06
CA ILE A 39 17.69 11.33 -20.72
C ILE A 39 17.74 9.83 -20.44
N ASP A 40 17.32 9.01 -21.38
CA ASP A 40 17.31 7.54 -21.23
C ASP A 40 18.71 6.95 -21.06
N LEU A 41 19.66 7.42 -21.89
CA LEU A 41 21.06 7.02 -21.84
C LEU A 41 21.87 7.68 -20.71
N ASN A 42 21.23 8.55 -19.91
CA ASN A 42 21.89 9.32 -18.86
C ASN A 42 23.15 10.04 -19.38
N PHE A 43 23.03 10.72 -20.52
CA PHE A 43 24.14 11.37 -21.20
C PHE A 43 24.92 12.28 -20.23
N LEU A 44 26.24 12.08 -20.13
CA LEU A 44 27.15 12.77 -19.22
C LEU A 44 26.68 12.82 -17.75
N TRP A 45 25.93 11.81 -17.29
CA TRP A 45 25.36 11.72 -15.94
C TRP A 45 24.42 12.90 -15.56
N LEU A 46 23.96 13.67 -16.54
CA LEU A 46 23.14 14.85 -16.33
C LEU A 46 21.75 14.52 -15.80
N PHE A 47 21.18 13.37 -16.17
CA PHE A 47 19.77 13.02 -15.95
C PHE A 47 19.56 11.88 -14.93
N GLY A 48 20.63 11.18 -14.53
CA GLY A 48 20.53 9.97 -13.71
C GLY A 48 20.03 8.75 -14.48
N LYS A 49 20.25 7.55 -13.94
CA LYS A 49 19.87 6.29 -14.60
C LYS A 49 18.36 6.18 -14.82
N SER A 50 17.96 5.55 -15.92
CA SER A 50 16.57 5.15 -16.23
C SER A 50 16.41 3.63 -16.06
N PRO A 51 15.18 3.09 -15.94
CA PRO A 51 14.94 1.65 -15.95
C PRO A 51 15.53 1.00 -17.22
N SER A 52 16.34 -0.05 -17.03
CA SER A 52 16.92 -0.79 -18.14
C SER A 52 15.85 -1.67 -18.82
N MET A 53 16.09 -2.06 -20.09
CA MET A 53 15.20 -3.01 -20.77
C MET A 53 15.12 -4.36 -20.06
N PHE A 54 16.19 -4.77 -19.37
CA PHE A 54 16.20 -5.98 -18.57
C PHE A 54 15.24 -5.88 -17.39
N ASN A 55 15.32 -4.79 -16.61
CA ASN A 55 14.40 -4.56 -15.49
C ASN A 55 12.94 -4.42 -15.92
N ILE A 56 12.70 -3.99 -17.18
CA ILE A 56 11.36 -3.88 -17.73
C ILE A 56 10.81 -5.26 -18.12
N LYS A 57 11.66 -6.16 -18.68
CA LYS A 57 11.25 -7.52 -19.05
C LYS A 57 10.95 -8.41 -17.83
N GLU A 58 11.63 -8.18 -16.73
CA GLU A 58 11.47 -8.94 -15.49
C GLU A 58 11.22 -7.97 -14.34
N PRO A 59 10.03 -7.35 -14.28
CA PRO A 59 9.73 -6.41 -13.22
C PRO A 59 9.63 -7.15 -11.88
N ILE A 60 10.35 -6.66 -10.88
CA ILE A 60 10.25 -7.18 -9.51
C ILE A 60 8.86 -6.85 -9.00
N GLN A 61 8.02 -7.86 -8.88
CA GLN A 61 6.73 -7.76 -8.23
C GLN A 61 6.86 -8.32 -6.81
N HIS A 62 6.66 -7.47 -5.81
CA HIS A 62 6.60 -7.95 -4.44
C HIS A 62 5.30 -8.73 -4.23
N ILE A 63 5.43 -10.05 -4.14
CA ILE A 63 4.33 -10.99 -3.91
C ILE A 63 4.36 -11.41 -2.45
N ALA A 64 3.22 -11.37 -1.77
CA ALA A 64 3.11 -11.81 -0.40
C ALA A 64 3.47 -13.31 -0.25
N SER A 65 4.33 -13.64 0.70
CA SER A 65 4.59 -15.04 1.07
C SER A 65 3.46 -15.59 1.92
N GLU A 66 3.08 -16.82 1.68
CA GLU A 66 1.94 -17.48 2.32
C GLU A 66 2.40 -18.57 3.29
N ILE A 67 1.78 -18.61 4.49
CA ILE A 67 2.10 -19.58 5.53
C ILE A 67 0.94 -20.56 5.66
N TYR A 68 1.24 -21.82 5.55
CA TYR A 68 0.27 -22.91 5.63
C TYR A 68 0.51 -23.79 6.84
N SER A 69 -0.57 -24.23 7.48
CA SER A 69 -0.57 -25.29 8.49
C SER A 69 -0.33 -26.67 7.85
N ALA A 70 -0.03 -27.67 8.67
CA ALA A 70 0.16 -29.05 8.23
C ALA A 70 -1.08 -29.64 7.54
N ASP A 71 -2.28 -29.18 7.91
CA ASP A 71 -3.55 -29.55 7.28
C ASP A 71 -3.91 -28.68 6.06
N GLY A 72 -2.95 -27.91 5.52
CA GLY A 72 -3.07 -27.17 4.26
C GLY A 72 -3.87 -25.88 4.33
N LYS A 73 -4.25 -25.40 5.53
CA LYS A 73 -4.96 -24.12 5.67
C LYS A 73 -3.99 -22.94 5.71
N LEU A 74 -4.36 -21.85 5.04
CA LEU A 74 -3.65 -20.58 5.11
C LEU A 74 -3.81 -19.99 6.51
N ILE A 75 -2.70 -19.87 7.26
CA ILE A 75 -2.68 -19.30 8.61
C ILE A 75 -2.19 -17.87 8.66
N GLY A 76 -1.55 -17.39 7.57
CA GLY A 76 -1.11 -16.01 7.46
C GLY A 76 -0.31 -15.72 6.21
N LYS A 77 0.10 -14.46 6.10
CA LYS A 77 0.95 -13.98 5.00
C LYS A 77 2.05 -13.08 5.54
N PHE A 78 3.23 -13.14 4.91
CA PHE A 78 4.28 -12.14 5.09
C PHE A 78 4.32 -11.25 3.85
N TYR A 79 4.27 -9.94 4.02
CA TYR A 79 4.28 -8.99 2.92
C TYR A 79 4.79 -7.62 3.36
N SER A 80 5.50 -6.97 2.46
CA SER A 80 5.77 -5.53 2.54
C SER A 80 4.59 -4.73 1.98
N GLU A 81 3.99 -5.26 0.90
CA GLU A 81 2.78 -4.77 0.26
C GLU A 81 1.79 -5.93 0.16
N ASN A 82 0.57 -5.82 0.75
CA ASN A 82 -0.44 -6.89 0.69
C ASN A 82 -0.98 -7.00 -0.74
N ARG A 83 -0.36 -7.88 -1.52
CA ARG A 83 -0.61 -8.05 -2.94
C ARG A 83 -0.85 -9.52 -3.27
N THR A 84 -1.98 -9.79 -3.90
CA THR A 84 -2.31 -11.11 -4.47
C THR A 84 -2.56 -10.91 -5.97
N PRO A 85 -1.71 -11.45 -6.85
CA PRO A 85 -1.84 -11.24 -8.29
C PRO A 85 -3.08 -11.95 -8.86
N VAL A 86 -3.54 -11.44 -10.02
CA VAL A 86 -4.60 -12.03 -10.84
C VAL A 86 -4.13 -12.14 -12.28
N GLU A 87 -4.69 -13.08 -13.04
CA GLU A 87 -4.56 -13.14 -14.50
C GLU A 87 -5.64 -12.27 -15.17
N TYR A 88 -5.40 -11.84 -16.42
CA TYR A 88 -6.33 -10.98 -17.15
C TYR A 88 -7.75 -11.58 -17.24
N LYS A 89 -7.84 -12.90 -17.46
CA LYS A 89 -9.11 -13.64 -17.54
C LYS A 89 -9.98 -13.57 -16.28
N ASP A 90 -9.34 -13.31 -15.11
CA ASP A 90 -10.03 -13.21 -13.82
C ASP A 90 -10.44 -11.77 -13.49
N ILE A 91 -10.18 -10.82 -14.38
CA ILE A 91 -10.56 -9.41 -14.24
C ILE A 91 -11.86 -9.18 -15.00
N SER A 92 -12.91 -8.75 -14.31
CA SER A 92 -14.19 -8.45 -14.95
C SER A 92 -14.03 -7.39 -16.05
N PRO A 93 -14.65 -7.58 -17.23
CA PRO A 93 -14.66 -6.58 -18.30
C PRO A 93 -15.16 -5.20 -17.85
N ILE A 94 -16.02 -5.14 -16.82
CA ILE A 94 -16.50 -3.86 -16.29
C ILE A 94 -15.40 -3.10 -15.55
N LEU A 95 -14.49 -3.77 -14.86
CA LEU A 95 -13.31 -3.12 -14.25
C LEU A 95 -12.42 -2.49 -15.32
N VAL A 96 -12.12 -3.24 -16.37
CA VAL A 96 -11.29 -2.77 -17.49
C VAL A 96 -11.93 -1.54 -18.14
N LYS A 97 -13.22 -1.63 -18.52
CA LYS A 97 -13.94 -0.50 -19.11
C LYS A 97 -13.99 0.70 -18.19
N THR A 98 -14.24 0.49 -16.89
CA THR A 98 -14.27 1.58 -15.90
C THR A 98 -12.93 2.28 -15.78
N LEU A 99 -11.83 1.53 -15.74
CA LEU A 99 -10.48 2.10 -15.70
C LEU A 99 -10.18 2.93 -16.96
N VAL A 100 -10.38 2.33 -18.14
CA VAL A 100 -10.07 2.96 -19.43
C VAL A 100 -10.91 4.23 -19.62
N CYS A 101 -12.21 4.18 -19.43
CA CYS A 101 -13.09 5.36 -19.56
C CYS A 101 -12.76 6.49 -18.56
N THR A 102 -12.16 6.15 -17.40
CA THR A 102 -11.91 7.12 -16.35
C THR A 102 -10.53 7.74 -16.44
N GLU A 103 -9.50 6.91 -16.66
CA GLU A 103 -8.10 7.32 -16.56
C GLU A 103 -7.46 7.56 -17.93
N ASP A 104 -7.89 6.84 -18.98
CA ASP A 104 -7.21 6.85 -20.27
C ASP A 104 -8.13 6.38 -21.41
N GLU A 105 -9.06 7.25 -21.82
CA GLU A 105 -10.10 6.91 -22.80
C GLU A 105 -9.57 6.45 -24.19
N ARG A 106 -8.34 6.84 -24.53
CA ARG A 106 -7.65 6.47 -25.78
C ARG A 106 -6.59 5.39 -25.60
N PHE A 107 -6.61 4.65 -24.48
CA PHE A 107 -5.60 3.64 -24.11
C PHE A 107 -5.23 2.68 -25.26
N TYR A 108 -6.23 2.23 -26.04
CA TYR A 108 -6.00 1.33 -27.16
C TYR A 108 -5.52 2.03 -28.44
N LYS A 109 -5.47 3.36 -28.48
CA LYS A 109 -5.13 4.13 -29.67
C LYS A 109 -3.72 4.74 -29.67
N HIS A 110 -3.10 4.84 -28.50
CA HIS A 110 -1.75 5.41 -28.36
C HIS A 110 -0.74 4.35 -27.95
N PHE A 111 0.53 4.73 -28.03
CA PHE A 111 1.67 3.87 -27.71
C PHE A 111 2.45 4.42 -26.49
N GLY A 112 1.82 4.34 -25.32
CA GLY A 112 2.38 4.78 -24.04
C GLY A 112 2.25 6.27 -23.74
N ILE A 113 2.14 7.13 -24.76
CA ILE A 113 1.95 8.56 -24.65
C ILE A 113 0.71 8.97 -25.46
N ASP A 114 -0.24 9.63 -24.83
CA ASP A 114 -1.40 10.21 -25.48
C ASP A 114 -1.11 11.69 -25.83
N PHE A 115 -0.58 11.94 -27.01
CA PHE A 115 -0.26 13.30 -27.45
C PHE A 115 -1.49 14.21 -27.57
N GLU A 116 -2.64 13.69 -28.00
CA GLU A 116 -3.88 14.48 -28.06
C GLU A 116 -4.31 14.91 -26.66
N GLY A 117 -4.23 13.99 -25.67
CA GLY A 117 -4.50 14.30 -24.27
C GLY A 117 -3.54 15.34 -23.70
N VAL A 118 -2.25 15.23 -24.02
CA VAL A 118 -1.23 16.22 -23.61
C VAL A 118 -1.53 17.60 -24.20
N PHE A 119 -1.84 17.70 -25.50
CA PHE A 119 -2.21 18.97 -26.16
C PHE A 119 -3.50 19.54 -25.58
N ALA A 120 -4.51 18.70 -25.34
CA ALA A 120 -5.76 19.15 -24.75
C ALA A 120 -5.56 19.69 -23.33
N ALA A 121 -4.75 19.00 -22.50
CA ALA A 121 -4.43 19.46 -21.15
C ALA A 121 -3.62 20.76 -21.15
N ALA A 122 -2.70 20.93 -22.10
CA ALA A 122 -1.95 22.18 -22.26
C ALA A 122 -2.86 23.34 -22.65
N LYS A 123 -3.81 23.12 -23.58
CA LYS A 123 -4.81 24.10 -23.98
C LYS A 123 -5.70 24.51 -22.80
N ASP A 124 -6.19 23.52 -22.02
CA ASP A 124 -7.02 23.79 -20.85
C ASP A 124 -6.27 24.59 -19.78
N TYR A 125 -4.98 24.30 -19.59
CA TYR A 125 -4.14 25.05 -18.66
C TYR A 125 -3.98 26.52 -19.07
N VAL A 126 -3.72 26.78 -20.37
CA VAL A 126 -3.59 28.15 -20.90
C VAL A 126 -4.92 28.89 -20.83
N ALA A 127 -6.05 28.21 -21.09
CA ALA A 127 -7.36 28.84 -21.15
C ALA A 127 -7.98 29.06 -19.75
N HIS A 128 -7.76 28.17 -18.79
CA HIS A 128 -8.49 28.15 -17.52
C HIS A 128 -7.59 28.10 -16.27
N GLY A 129 -6.27 28.06 -16.42
CA GLY A 129 -5.30 27.93 -15.31
C GLY A 129 -5.32 26.57 -14.61
N THR A 130 -6.13 25.63 -15.07
CA THR A 130 -6.24 24.28 -14.49
C THR A 130 -6.06 23.24 -15.59
N ALA A 131 -5.11 22.31 -15.39
CA ALA A 131 -4.90 21.20 -16.31
C ALA A 131 -5.69 19.97 -15.86
N ARG A 132 -6.39 19.31 -16.79
CA ARG A 132 -6.87 17.95 -16.58
C ARG A 132 -5.69 16.97 -16.59
N GLY A 133 -5.86 15.79 -15.98
CA GLY A 133 -4.85 14.74 -16.03
C GLY A 133 -4.63 14.24 -17.47
N ALA A 134 -3.37 14.22 -17.90
CA ALA A 134 -2.97 13.73 -19.23
C ALA A 134 -1.98 12.56 -19.13
N SER A 135 -1.91 11.88 -17.97
CA SER A 135 -1.06 10.70 -17.79
C SER A 135 -1.83 9.45 -18.19
N THR A 136 -1.23 8.63 -19.06
CA THR A 136 -1.79 7.35 -19.51
C THR A 136 -1.72 6.28 -18.43
N ILE A 137 -2.50 5.19 -18.59
CA ILE A 137 -2.43 4.00 -17.73
C ILE A 137 -1.00 3.45 -17.71
N THR A 138 -0.33 3.37 -18.86
CA THR A 138 1.04 2.89 -18.97
C THR A 138 2.03 3.78 -18.20
N GLN A 139 1.87 5.10 -18.23
CA GLN A 139 2.70 6.02 -17.43
C GLN A 139 2.44 5.88 -15.92
N GLN A 140 1.19 5.65 -15.53
CA GLN A 140 0.85 5.38 -14.13
C GLN A 140 1.45 4.05 -13.67
N LEU A 141 1.43 3.01 -14.52
CA LEU A 141 2.10 1.74 -14.27
C LEU A 141 3.60 1.94 -14.06
N VAL A 142 4.28 2.68 -14.94
CA VAL A 142 5.71 3.01 -14.81
C VAL A 142 6.01 3.67 -13.47
N LYS A 143 5.21 4.65 -13.09
CA LYS A 143 5.38 5.37 -11.82
C LYS A 143 5.26 4.43 -10.61
N ASN A 144 4.29 3.51 -10.63
CA ASN A 144 3.97 2.64 -9.50
C ASN A 144 4.89 1.41 -9.44
N LEU A 145 5.14 0.75 -10.56
CA LEU A 145 5.92 -0.50 -10.63
C LEU A 145 7.41 -0.24 -10.48
N PHE A 146 7.95 0.72 -11.25
CA PHE A 146 9.40 1.02 -11.24
C PHE A 146 9.77 2.13 -10.24
N LYS A 147 8.78 2.73 -9.57
CA LYS A 147 9.00 3.81 -8.58
C LYS A 147 9.98 4.88 -9.09
N VAL A 148 9.85 5.25 -10.39
CA VAL A 148 10.78 6.11 -11.14
C VAL A 148 11.03 7.45 -10.43
N ARG A 149 10.07 7.92 -9.66
CA ARG A 149 10.17 9.18 -8.89
C ARG A 149 10.95 9.08 -7.59
N SER A 150 11.10 7.88 -7.02
CA SER A 150 11.70 7.68 -5.71
C SER A 150 12.98 6.87 -5.73
N GLN A 151 13.09 5.88 -6.62
CA GLN A 151 14.24 4.98 -6.66
C GLN A 151 15.32 5.38 -7.66
N TYR A 152 14.98 6.25 -8.64
CA TYR A 152 15.92 6.68 -9.67
C TYR A 152 16.37 8.12 -9.45
N SER A 153 17.68 8.35 -9.48
CA SER A 153 18.26 9.70 -9.40
C SER A 153 17.89 10.53 -10.63
N THR A 154 17.89 11.83 -10.48
CA THR A 154 17.64 12.79 -11.57
C THR A 154 18.94 13.45 -12.09
N GLY A 155 20.10 12.91 -11.69
CA GLY A 155 21.42 13.38 -12.11
C GLY A 155 21.72 14.82 -11.66
N LEU A 156 22.72 15.40 -12.26
CA LEU A 156 23.17 16.76 -11.94
C LEU A 156 22.10 17.82 -12.19
N LEU A 157 21.35 17.73 -13.30
CA LEU A 157 20.29 18.69 -13.63
C LEU A 157 19.08 18.60 -12.71
N GLY A 158 18.89 17.50 -12.01
CA GLY A 158 17.80 17.35 -11.04
C GLY A 158 17.92 18.22 -9.79
N HIS A 159 19.07 18.87 -9.56
CA HIS A 159 19.24 19.86 -8.49
C HIS A 159 18.64 21.24 -8.84
N ILE A 160 18.34 21.48 -10.11
CA ILE A 160 17.72 22.74 -10.57
C ILE A 160 16.22 22.72 -10.26
N PRO A 161 15.67 23.71 -9.53
CA PRO A 161 14.24 23.79 -9.25
C PRO A 161 13.38 23.69 -10.53
N GLY A 162 12.35 22.85 -10.51
CA GLY A 162 11.46 22.60 -11.67
C GLY A 162 12.00 21.57 -12.69
N VAL A 163 13.30 21.50 -12.93
CA VAL A 163 13.91 20.57 -13.90
C VAL A 163 13.77 19.10 -13.44
N LYS A 164 13.86 18.87 -12.13
CA LYS A 164 13.66 17.53 -11.54
C LYS A 164 12.35 16.88 -12.00
N LEU A 165 11.25 17.62 -11.96
CA LEU A 165 9.93 17.08 -12.35
C LEU A 165 9.86 16.76 -13.85
N LEU A 166 10.48 17.60 -14.68
CA LEU A 166 10.55 17.38 -16.14
C LEU A 166 11.36 16.13 -16.48
N ILE A 167 12.52 15.94 -15.83
CA ILE A 167 13.34 14.72 -16.01
C ILE A 167 12.56 13.47 -15.59
N MET A 168 11.89 13.50 -14.43
CA MET A 168 11.07 12.39 -13.98
C MET A 168 9.95 12.08 -14.96
N LYS A 169 9.27 13.11 -15.50
CA LYS A 169 8.19 12.92 -16.47
C LYS A 169 8.71 12.37 -17.81
N ALA A 170 9.86 12.86 -18.26
CA ALA A 170 10.50 12.35 -19.47
C ALA A 170 10.89 10.86 -19.31
N LYS A 171 11.41 10.46 -18.16
CA LYS A 171 11.69 9.05 -17.86
C LYS A 171 10.43 8.19 -17.84
N GLU A 172 9.32 8.70 -17.27
CA GLU A 172 8.02 8.04 -17.34
C GLU A 172 7.59 7.80 -18.80
N TRP A 173 7.74 8.79 -19.66
CA TRP A 173 7.39 8.69 -21.08
C TRP A 173 8.21 7.65 -21.82
N VAL A 174 9.55 7.73 -21.71
CA VAL A 174 10.46 6.78 -22.37
C VAL A 174 10.20 5.36 -21.88
N THR A 175 10.03 5.18 -20.57
CA THR A 175 9.78 3.85 -20.01
C THR A 175 8.40 3.33 -20.41
N ALA A 176 7.37 4.20 -20.52
CA ALA A 176 6.05 3.81 -20.98
C ALA A 176 6.08 3.31 -22.45
N VAL A 177 6.83 3.99 -23.32
CA VAL A 177 7.03 3.53 -24.70
C VAL A 177 7.74 2.16 -24.72
N LYS A 178 8.77 1.96 -23.90
CA LYS A 178 9.47 0.67 -23.80
C LYS A 178 8.55 -0.47 -23.35
N ILE A 179 7.64 -0.21 -22.39
CA ILE A 179 6.64 -1.19 -21.95
C ILE A 179 5.69 -1.54 -23.09
N GLU A 180 5.18 -0.57 -23.82
CA GLU A 180 4.28 -0.80 -24.95
C GLU A 180 4.97 -1.54 -26.13
N MET A 181 6.31 -1.50 -26.21
CA MET A 181 7.09 -2.32 -27.16
C MET A 181 7.20 -3.78 -26.74
N LEU A 182 7.13 -4.08 -25.46
CA LEU A 182 7.39 -5.40 -24.90
C LEU A 182 6.13 -6.16 -24.53
N TYR A 183 5.04 -5.46 -24.20
CA TYR A 183 3.83 -6.03 -23.64
C TYR A 183 2.59 -5.61 -24.42
N SER A 184 1.63 -6.52 -24.54
CA SER A 184 0.31 -6.25 -25.07
C SER A 184 -0.51 -5.34 -24.14
N LYS A 185 -1.56 -4.74 -24.65
CA LYS A 185 -2.49 -3.90 -23.85
C LYS A 185 -3.11 -4.68 -22.69
N GLU A 186 -3.42 -5.95 -22.89
CA GLU A 186 -3.96 -6.83 -21.83
C GLU A 186 -2.94 -7.12 -20.73
N GLU A 187 -1.68 -7.37 -21.10
CA GLU A 187 -0.60 -7.54 -20.12
C GLU A 187 -0.33 -6.26 -19.33
N ILE A 188 -0.36 -5.09 -20.00
CA ILE A 188 -0.21 -3.78 -19.34
C ILE A 188 -1.34 -3.55 -18.33
N LEU A 189 -2.60 -3.85 -18.70
CA LEU A 189 -3.74 -3.75 -17.80
C LEU A 189 -3.61 -4.73 -16.62
N THR A 190 -3.17 -5.95 -16.88
CA THR A 190 -2.93 -6.95 -15.82
C THR A 190 -1.88 -6.48 -14.84
N MET A 191 -0.74 -5.99 -15.34
CA MET A 191 0.31 -5.41 -14.50
C MET A 191 -0.18 -4.20 -13.71
N TYR A 192 -0.99 -3.33 -14.33
CA TYR A 192 -1.56 -2.17 -13.66
C TYR A 192 -2.47 -2.60 -12.51
N PHE A 193 -3.44 -3.48 -12.77
CA PHE A 193 -4.36 -3.97 -11.76
C PHE A 193 -3.67 -4.75 -10.63
N ASN A 194 -2.54 -5.39 -10.91
CA ASN A 194 -1.75 -6.08 -9.91
C ASN A 194 -0.83 -5.14 -9.10
N THR A 195 -0.59 -3.91 -9.57
CA THR A 195 0.44 -3.03 -8.97
C THR A 195 -0.16 -1.86 -8.18
N VAL A 196 -1.30 -1.32 -8.62
CA VAL A 196 -1.81 -0.05 -8.10
C VAL A 196 -2.27 -0.16 -6.65
N ASP A 197 -2.00 0.89 -5.87
CA ASP A 197 -2.44 1.04 -4.47
C ASP A 197 -3.88 1.57 -4.42
N PHE A 198 -4.76 0.81 -3.77
CA PHE A 198 -6.15 1.18 -3.50
C PHE A 198 -6.36 1.72 -2.08
N GLY A 199 -5.30 2.03 -1.34
CA GLY A 199 -5.38 2.47 0.05
C GLY A 199 -5.75 1.34 1.03
N SER A 200 -5.80 1.65 2.32
CA SER A 200 -6.06 0.66 3.37
C SER A 200 -5.16 -0.58 3.30
N ASN A 201 -3.91 -0.41 2.84
CA ASN A 201 -2.94 -1.49 2.61
C ASN A 201 -3.41 -2.54 1.59
N ALA A 202 -4.26 -2.16 0.63
CA ALA A 202 -4.75 -3.02 -0.43
C ALA A 202 -4.04 -2.72 -1.76
N PHE A 203 -2.98 -3.47 -2.05
CA PHE A 203 -2.23 -3.39 -3.29
C PHE A 203 -2.75 -4.42 -4.30
N GLY A 204 -3.09 -3.93 -5.48
CA GLY A 204 -3.72 -4.73 -6.55
C GLY A 204 -5.22 -4.95 -6.35
N ILE A 205 -5.88 -5.22 -7.49
CA ILE A 205 -7.35 -5.27 -7.57
C ILE A 205 -7.97 -6.41 -6.77
N LYS A 206 -7.32 -7.58 -6.68
CA LYS A 206 -7.86 -8.72 -5.94
C LYS A 206 -7.91 -8.42 -4.44
N THR A 207 -6.82 -7.88 -3.91
CA THR A 207 -6.77 -7.45 -2.52
C THR A 207 -7.77 -6.34 -2.24
N ALA A 208 -7.93 -5.38 -3.16
CA ALA A 208 -8.90 -4.30 -3.02
C ALA A 208 -10.35 -4.80 -3.02
N CYS A 209 -10.72 -5.67 -3.96
CA CYS A 209 -12.06 -6.29 -4.02
C CYS A 209 -12.38 -7.04 -2.72
N HIS A 210 -11.41 -7.80 -2.21
CA HIS A 210 -11.58 -8.52 -0.94
C HIS A 210 -11.69 -7.56 0.24
N THR A 211 -10.79 -6.58 0.34
CA THR A 211 -10.74 -5.64 1.48
C THR A 211 -12.00 -4.79 1.59
N TYR A 212 -12.48 -4.22 0.49
CA TYR A 212 -13.60 -3.28 0.54
C TYR A 212 -14.98 -3.95 0.44
N PHE A 213 -15.08 -5.06 -0.32
CA PHE A 213 -16.37 -5.65 -0.66
C PHE A 213 -16.50 -7.14 -0.34
N ASN A 214 -15.41 -7.78 0.12
CA ASN A 214 -15.35 -9.24 0.34
C ASN A 214 -15.82 -10.02 -0.90
N THR A 215 -15.32 -9.62 -2.08
CA THR A 215 -15.63 -10.21 -3.39
C THR A 215 -14.34 -10.43 -4.19
N THR A 216 -14.48 -11.04 -5.36
CA THR A 216 -13.39 -11.28 -6.30
C THR A 216 -13.50 -10.34 -7.52
N PRO A 217 -12.41 -10.06 -8.26
CA PRO A 217 -12.43 -9.14 -9.40
C PRO A 217 -13.37 -9.56 -10.55
N ASP A 218 -13.65 -10.85 -10.73
CA ASP A 218 -14.58 -11.39 -11.71
C ASP A 218 -16.06 -11.15 -11.36
N LYS A 219 -16.38 -11.02 -10.05
CA LYS A 219 -17.74 -10.88 -9.50
C LYS A 219 -18.11 -9.48 -9.06
N ILE A 220 -17.23 -8.51 -9.31
CA ILE A 220 -17.45 -7.12 -8.88
C ILE A 220 -18.60 -6.46 -9.66
N THR A 221 -19.42 -5.69 -8.97
CA THR A 221 -20.51 -4.93 -9.59
C THR A 221 -20.04 -3.59 -10.16
N VAL A 222 -20.88 -2.94 -10.98
CA VAL A 222 -20.52 -1.65 -11.63
C VAL A 222 -20.24 -0.55 -10.59
N GLU A 223 -21.08 -0.43 -9.57
CA GLU A 223 -20.91 0.59 -8.52
C GLU A 223 -19.68 0.33 -7.65
N GLN A 224 -19.33 -0.94 -7.43
CA GLN A 224 -18.11 -1.32 -6.72
C GLN A 224 -16.86 -1.02 -7.57
N ALA A 225 -16.89 -1.37 -8.87
CA ALA A 225 -15.82 -1.03 -9.81
C ALA A 225 -15.62 0.50 -9.89
N ALA A 226 -16.71 1.26 -10.02
CA ALA A 226 -16.66 2.72 -10.04
C ALA A 226 -16.10 3.31 -8.74
N THR A 227 -16.37 2.67 -7.59
CA THR A 227 -15.81 3.08 -6.31
C THR A 227 -14.30 2.86 -6.26
N LEU A 228 -13.82 1.66 -6.63
CA LEU A 228 -12.38 1.34 -6.61
C LEU A 228 -11.60 2.18 -7.62
N ILE A 229 -12.09 2.34 -8.83
CA ILE A 229 -11.42 3.18 -9.83
C ILE A 229 -11.45 4.66 -9.42
N GLY A 230 -12.55 5.11 -8.83
CA GLY A 230 -12.63 6.46 -8.26
C GLY A 230 -11.62 6.74 -7.16
N LEU A 231 -11.31 5.73 -6.37
CA LEU A 231 -10.34 5.78 -5.27
C LEU A 231 -8.90 6.07 -5.74
N LEU A 232 -8.53 5.62 -6.96
CA LEU A 232 -7.17 5.76 -7.51
C LEU A 232 -6.72 7.22 -7.66
N LYS A 233 -7.64 8.16 -7.77
CA LYS A 233 -7.30 9.59 -7.85
C LYS A 233 -6.63 10.11 -6.58
N ALA A 234 -7.06 9.65 -5.39
CA ALA A 234 -6.46 9.99 -4.10
C ALA A 234 -6.93 8.97 -3.05
N THR A 235 -6.10 7.99 -2.78
CA THR A 235 -6.43 6.77 -2.02
C THR A 235 -6.78 6.99 -0.54
N THR A 236 -6.48 8.16 0.02
CA THR A 236 -6.92 8.58 1.35
C THR A 236 -8.19 9.43 1.27
N TYR A 237 -8.22 10.44 0.38
CA TYR A 237 -9.31 11.41 0.30
C TYR A 237 -10.61 10.81 -0.22
N TYR A 238 -10.54 9.86 -1.17
CA TYR A 238 -11.70 9.16 -1.72
C TYR A 238 -11.90 7.76 -1.11
N ASN A 239 -11.25 7.46 0.01
CA ASN A 239 -11.38 6.16 0.67
C ASN A 239 -12.80 5.98 1.22
N PRO A 240 -13.54 4.94 0.79
CA PRO A 240 -14.93 4.76 1.20
C PRO A 240 -15.10 4.41 2.68
N LYS A 241 -14.06 3.88 3.33
CA LYS A 241 -14.03 3.61 4.78
C LYS A 241 -13.75 4.87 5.59
N ILE A 242 -12.87 5.75 5.09
CA ILE A 242 -12.40 6.96 5.81
C ILE A 242 -13.33 8.15 5.49
N ASN A 243 -13.63 8.36 4.20
CA ASN A 243 -14.37 9.50 3.69
C ASN A 243 -15.54 9.07 2.78
N PRO A 244 -16.61 8.45 3.32
CA PRO A 244 -17.68 7.85 2.52
C PRO A 244 -18.41 8.87 1.61
N LYS A 245 -18.59 10.12 2.04
CA LYS A 245 -19.20 11.18 1.24
C LYS A 245 -18.37 11.54 0.00
N ASN A 246 -17.05 11.72 0.17
CA ASN A 246 -16.14 12.02 -0.93
C ASN A 246 -16.05 10.85 -1.90
N SER A 247 -16.00 9.63 -1.38
CA SER A 247 -15.99 8.41 -2.16
C SER A 247 -17.26 8.27 -3.01
N LEU A 248 -18.44 8.50 -2.42
CA LEU A 248 -19.72 8.46 -3.15
C LEU A 248 -19.77 9.51 -4.26
N SER A 249 -19.34 10.73 -4.00
CA SER A 249 -19.26 11.79 -5.00
C SER A 249 -18.33 11.39 -6.14
N ARG A 250 -17.15 10.88 -5.85
CA ARG A 250 -16.17 10.44 -6.86
C ARG A 250 -16.65 9.25 -7.65
N ARG A 251 -17.27 8.24 -7.01
CA ARG A 251 -17.96 7.13 -7.68
C ARG A 251 -18.94 7.63 -8.74
N ASN A 252 -19.78 8.61 -8.37
CA ASN A 252 -20.78 9.15 -9.27
C ASN A 252 -20.17 9.92 -10.47
N VAL A 253 -18.97 10.52 -10.31
CA VAL A 253 -18.20 11.07 -11.44
C VAL A 253 -17.76 9.94 -12.38
N VAL A 254 -17.22 8.83 -11.83
CA VAL A 254 -16.81 7.66 -12.63
C VAL A 254 -17.99 7.05 -13.37
N LEU A 255 -19.15 6.90 -12.71
CA LEU A 255 -20.38 6.43 -13.37
C LEU A 255 -20.82 7.37 -14.51
N GLY A 256 -20.61 8.69 -14.36
CA GLY A 256 -20.83 9.66 -15.44
C GLY A 256 -19.93 9.39 -16.64
N LYS A 257 -18.66 9.06 -16.42
CA LYS A 257 -17.73 8.69 -17.50
C LYS A 257 -18.17 7.43 -18.23
N LEU A 258 -18.63 6.41 -17.52
CA LEU A 258 -19.17 5.20 -18.14
C LEU A 258 -20.39 5.50 -19.03
N TYR A 259 -21.23 6.46 -18.65
CA TYR A 259 -22.35 6.92 -19.47
C TYR A 259 -21.87 7.71 -20.69
N GLU A 260 -20.93 8.64 -20.55
CA GLU A 260 -20.32 9.41 -21.65
C GLU A 260 -19.73 8.49 -22.73
N HIS A 261 -19.14 7.36 -22.32
CA HIS A 261 -18.56 6.35 -23.21
C HIS A 261 -19.53 5.22 -23.59
N HIS A 262 -20.84 5.39 -23.40
CA HIS A 262 -21.88 4.45 -23.79
C HIS A 262 -21.77 3.04 -23.15
N VAL A 263 -21.05 2.90 -22.04
CA VAL A 263 -20.99 1.65 -21.26
C VAL A 263 -22.26 1.48 -20.43
N LEU A 264 -22.85 2.58 -19.96
CA LEU A 264 -24.14 2.62 -19.26
C LEU A 264 -25.14 3.45 -20.06
N ASN A 265 -26.41 3.03 -20.07
CA ASN A 265 -27.50 3.89 -20.53
C ASN A 265 -27.95 4.85 -19.38
N LYS A 266 -28.81 5.83 -19.75
CA LYS A 266 -29.27 6.85 -18.80
C LYS A 266 -30.04 6.24 -17.62
N HIS A 267 -30.91 5.25 -17.88
CA HIS A 267 -31.69 4.59 -16.84
C HIS A 267 -30.78 3.84 -15.84
N GLN A 268 -29.77 3.12 -16.35
CA GLN A 268 -28.78 2.44 -15.51
C GLN A 268 -27.98 3.44 -14.63
N LEU A 269 -27.52 4.53 -15.25
CA LEU A 269 -26.79 5.58 -14.52
C LEU A 269 -27.63 6.14 -13.37
N ASP A 270 -28.89 6.53 -13.65
CA ASP A 270 -29.77 7.16 -12.65
C ASP A 270 -30.16 6.18 -11.53
N SER A 271 -30.30 4.89 -11.86
CA SER A 271 -30.56 3.84 -10.89
C SER A 271 -29.34 3.59 -9.97
N ILE A 272 -28.16 3.40 -10.56
CA ILE A 272 -26.94 3.08 -9.80
C ILE A 272 -26.48 4.25 -8.92
N ARG A 273 -26.65 5.50 -9.40
CA ARG A 273 -26.30 6.70 -8.60
C ARG A 273 -27.04 6.80 -7.27
N LYS A 274 -28.29 6.29 -7.21
CA LYS A 274 -29.12 6.29 -5.99
C LYS A 274 -28.67 5.24 -4.96
N LEU A 275 -27.94 4.21 -5.39
CA LEU A 275 -27.50 3.16 -4.47
C LEU A 275 -26.44 3.68 -3.50
N PRO A 276 -26.54 3.34 -2.22
CA PRO A 276 -25.47 3.61 -1.25
C PRO A 276 -24.25 2.75 -1.57
N THR A 277 -23.07 3.19 -1.13
CA THR A 277 -21.87 2.35 -1.18
C THR A 277 -21.87 1.41 0.03
N ILE A 278 -22.24 0.15 -0.18
CA ILE A 278 -22.24 -0.87 0.88
C ILE A 278 -20.88 -1.52 0.96
N LEU A 279 -20.18 -1.30 2.06
CA LEU A 279 -18.88 -1.92 2.33
C LEU A 279 -19.05 -3.21 3.13
N LYS A 280 -18.30 -4.24 2.73
CA LYS A 280 -18.03 -5.43 3.54
C LYS A 280 -16.56 -5.41 3.94
N PHE A 281 -16.16 -4.34 4.62
CA PHE A 281 -14.77 -4.00 4.85
C PHE A 281 -14.08 -5.00 5.77
N LYS A 282 -13.08 -5.68 5.24
CA LYS A 282 -12.22 -6.61 5.96
C LYS A 282 -10.77 -6.37 5.56
N GLN A 283 -10.09 -5.56 6.32
CA GLN A 283 -8.67 -5.30 6.09
C GLN A 283 -7.86 -6.49 6.58
N GLU A 284 -7.12 -7.12 5.68
CA GLU A 284 -6.07 -8.06 6.06
C GLU A 284 -4.87 -7.25 6.53
N ASN A 285 -4.42 -7.50 7.72
CA ASN A 285 -3.14 -6.99 8.21
C ASN A 285 -2.32 -8.16 8.76
N TYR A 286 -1.00 -7.94 8.88
CA TYR A 286 -0.06 -8.93 9.40
C TYR A 286 -0.46 -9.47 10.79
N TYR A 287 -1.16 -8.65 11.56
CA TYR A 287 -1.54 -8.93 12.96
C TYR A 287 -2.95 -9.53 13.10
N THR A 288 -3.54 -10.04 12.01
CA THR A 288 -4.83 -10.74 12.05
C THR A 288 -4.67 -12.21 11.67
N GLY A 289 -5.57 -13.06 12.16
CA GLY A 289 -5.57 -14.51 11.91
C GLY A 289 -4.99 -15.32 13.08
N PRO A 290 -4.93 -16.64 12.93
CA PRO A 290 -4.44 -17.55 13.96
C PRO A 290 -2.92 -17.54 14.09
N ALA A 291 -2.44 -18.08 15.19
CA ALA A 291 -1.03 -18.40 15.46
C ALA A 291 -0.07 -17.20 15.33
N LEU A 292 -0.48 -16.00 15.77
CA LEU A 292 0.30 -14.78 15.59
C LEU A 292 1.69 -14.86 16.24
N TYR A 293 1.81 -15.40 17.44
CA TYR A 293 3.09 -15.61 18.12
C TYR A 293 4.00 -16.60 17.40
N PHE A 294 3.43 -17.68 16.91
CA PHE A 294 4.16 -18.66 16.11
C PHE A 294 4.66 -18.05 14.80
N ARG A 295 3.81 -17.29 14.11
CA ARG A 295 4.18 -16.59 12.88
C ARG A 295 5.30 -15.58 13.09
N GLU A 296 5.29 -14.84 14.20
CA GLU A 296 6.38 -13.90 14.53
C GLU A 296 7.69 -14.66 14.88
N ALA A 297 7.59 -15.77 15.61
CA ALA A 297 8.77 -16.58 15.93
C ALA A 297 9.45 -17.14 14.68
N ILE A 298 8.69 -17.77 13.78
CA ILE A 298 9.25 -18.30 12.52
C ILE A 298 9.70 -17.21 11.55
N ALA A 299 9.09 -16.00 11.60
CA ALA A 299 9.52 -14.90 10.75
C ALA A 299 10.99 -14.52 10.99
N ASN A 300 11.47 -14.59 12.23
CA ASN A 300 12.84 -14.28 12.56
C ASN A 300 13.82 -15.32 12.01
N GLU A 301 13.50 -16.61 12.14
CA GLU A 301 14.30 -17.70 11.54
C GLU A 301 14.27 -17.62 10.01
N LEU A 302 13.10 -17.37 9.41
CA LEU A 302 12.95 -17.26 7.97
C LEU A 302 13.70 -16.05 7.40
N LYS A 303 13.82 -14.95 8.13
CA LYS A 303 14.63 -13.79 7.69
C LYS A 303 16.11 -14.17 7.53
N GLU A 304 16.67 -14.94 8.46
CA GLU A 304 18.05 -15.41 8.38
C GLU A 304 18.22 -16.38 7.21
N TRP A 305 17.34 -17.36 7.08
CA TRP A 305 17.33 -18.29 5.96
C TRP A 305 17.21 -17.57 4.60
N CYS A 306 16.30 -16.61 4.48
CA CYS A 306 16.13 -15.81 3.26
C CYS A 306 17.38 -15.02 2.90
N LYS A 307 18.07 -14.45 3.91
CA LYS A 307 19.33 -13.74 3.70
C LYS A 307 20.43 -14.66 3.15
N GLU A 308 20.53 -15.88 3.68
CA GLU A 308 21.51 -16.88 3.20
C GLU A 308 21.18 -17.38 1.79
N ASN A 309 19.90 -17.43 1.41
CA ASN A 309 19.44 -17.93 0.11
C ASN A 309 19.15 -16.80 -0.90
N ASN A 310 19.51 -15.55 -0.62
CA ASN A 310 19.25 -14.37 -1.48
C ASN A 310 17.78 -14.23 -1.90
N THR A 311 16.85 -14.51 -0.99
CA THR A 311 15.40 -14.36 -1.19
C THR A 311 14.83 -13.32 -0.23
N ASP A 312 13.65 -12.77 -0.57
CA ASP A 312 12.92 -11.83 0.28
C ASP A 312 11.64 -12.48 0.85
N LEU A 313 11.62 -12.67 2.17
CA LEU A 313 10.45 -13.21 2.87
C LEU A 313 9.17 -12.42 2.57
N TYR A 314 9.29 -11.11 2.36
CA TYR A 314 8.16 -10.19 2.22
C TYR A 314 7.81 -9.85 0.77
N GLY A 315 8.62 -10.31 -0.20
CA GLY A 315 8.48 -9.90 -1.59
C GLY A 315 8.47 -11.01 -2.63
N ASP A 316 9.02 -12.20 -2.35
CA ASP A 316 9.24 -13.24 -3.36
C ASP A 316 8.13 -14.30 -3.44
N GLY A 317 7.04 -14.14 -2.70
CA GLY A 317 5.88 -15.04 -2.79
C GLY A 317 6.14 -16.47 -2.34
N LEU A 318 6.94 -16.64 -1.30
CA LEU A 318 7.30 -17.97 -0.76
C LEU A 318 6.06 -18.71 -0.25
N LYS A 319 5.99 -20.01 -0.45
CA LYS A 319 5.02 -20.89 0.18
C LYS A 319 5.67 -21.62 1.36
N ILE A 320 5.28 -21.25 2.57
CA ILE A 320 5.88 -21.72 3.82
C ILE A 320 4.93 -22.75 4.44
N TYR A 321 5.35 -23.99 4.47
CA TYR A 321 4.60 -25.08 5.08
C TYR A 321 5.14 -25.35 6.47
N THR A 322 4.24 -25.35 7.47
CA THR A 322 4.60 -25.54 8.87
C THR A 322 4.05 -26.86 9.42
N THR A 323 4.54 -27.27 10.57
CA THR A 323 4.08 -28.47 11.27
C THR A 323 2.83 -28.22 12.11
N LEU A 324 2.36 -26.97 12.21
CA LEU A 324 1.23 -26.53 13.04
C LEU A 324 -0.09 -27.09 12.50
N ASP A 325 -0.90 -27.72 13.36
CA ASP A 325 -2.26 -28.17 13.05
C ASP A 325 -3.24 -27.03 13.33
N SER A 326 -4.01 -26.61 12.33
CA SER A 326 -4.90 -25.44 12.46
C SER A 326 -6.00 -25.63 13.51
N ARG A 327 -6.49 -26.86 13.71
CA ARG A 327 -7.54 -27.18 14.69
C ARG A 327 -6.97 -27.23 16.10
N MET A 328 -5.80 -27.84 16.28
CA MET A 328 -5.11 -27.83 17.56
C MET A 328 -4.75 -26.41 17.99
N GLN A 329 -4.29 -25.58 17.05
CA GLN A 329 -4.01 -24.16 17.30
C GLN A 329 -5.26 -23.41 17.76
N GLN A 330 -6.37 -23.57 17.05
CA GLN A 330 -7.63 -22.95 17.43
C GLN A 330 -8.08 -23.38 18.84
N TYR A 331 -8.05 -24.68 19.14
CA TYR A 331 -8.41 -25.18 20.46
C TYR A 331 -7.49 -24.66 21.57
N ALA A 332 -6.19 -24.53 21.28
CA ALA A 332 -5.22 -23.97 22.21
C ALA A 332 -5.52 -22.49 22.52
N GLU A 333 -5.74 -21.65 21.49
CA GLU A 333 -6.08 -20.25 21.66
C GLU A 333 -7.39 -20.06 22.43
N GLU A 334 -8.43 -20.84 22.10
CA GLU A 334 -9.71 -20.81 22.82
C GLU A 334 -9.58 -21.27 24.28
N ALA A 335 -8.80 -22.33 24.53
CA ALA A 335 -8.58 -22.86 25.87
C ALA A 335 -7.79 -21.87 26.73
N VAL A 336 -6.71 -21.29 26.22
CA VAL A 336 -5.94 -20.24 26.89
C VAL A 336 -6.82 -19.03 27.20
N SER A 337 -7.52 -18.49 26.22
CA SER A 337 -8.41 -17.33 26.44
C SER A 337 -9.48 -17.61 27.51
N ARG A 338 -10.15 -18.77 27.43
CA ARG A 338 -11.17 -19.17 28.38
C ARG A 338 -10.64 -19.38 29.80
N GLN A 339 -9.48 -20.04 29.92
CA GLN A 339 -8.87 -20.34 31.22
C GLN A 339 -8.30 -19.07 31.87
N MET A 340 -7.57 -18.28 31.08
CA MET A 340 -6.95 -17.05 31.58
C MET A 340 -7.97 -16.02 32.02
N ARG A 341 -9.14 -15.94 31.35
CA ARG A 341 -10.27 -15.13 31.85
C ARG A 341 -10.72 -15.53 33.26
N LYS A 342 -10.73 -16.84 33.58
CA LYS A 342 -11.08 -17.32 34.93
C LYS A 342 -9.97 -17.02 35.93
N VAL A 343 -8.72 -17.20 35.52
CA VAL A 343 -7.55 -16.91 36.37
C VAL A 343 -7.51 -15.43 36.68
N GLN A 344 -7.72 -14.57 35.69
CA GLN A 344 -7.74 -13.12 35.86
C GLN A 344 -8.83 -12.67 36.85
N LYS A 345 -10.06 -13.20 36.74
CA LYS A 345 -11.12 -12.88 37.70
C LYS A 345 -10.73 -13.23 39.15
N ARG A 346 -10.05 -14.37 39.37
CA ARG A 346 -9.56 -14.75 40.69
C ARG A 346 -8.43 -13.85 41.16
N PHE A 347 -7.52 -13.51 40.26
CA PHE A 347 -6.42 -12.58 40.53
C PHE A 347 -6.96 -11.21 40.92
N ASP A 348 -7.91 -10.65 40.17
CA ASP A 348 -8.53 -9.35 40.46
C ASP A 348 -9.29 -9.35 41.77
N ALA A 349 -9.99 -10.45 42.08
CA ALA A 349 -10.69 -10.60 43.37
C ALA A 349 -9.71 -10.68 44.55
N HIS A 350 -8.54 -11.32 44.37
CA HIS A 350 -7.50 -11.42 45.39
C HIS A 350 -6.83 -10.08 45.69
N TRP A 351 -6.42 -9.39 44.62
CA TRP A 351 -5.68 -8.12 44.77
C TRP A 351 -6.57 -6.89 44.98
N GLY A 352 -7.83 -6.91 44.49
CA GLY A 352 -8.74 -5.77 44.59
C GLY A 352 -8.12 -4.50 44.02
N THR A 353 -8.02 -3.48 44.83
CA THR A 353 -7.37 -2.19 44.47
C THR A 353 -5.88 -2.14 44.76
N GLN A 354 -5.33 -3.17 45.41
CA GLN A 354 -3.90 -3.21 45.77
C GLN A 354 -3.03 -3.49 44.55
N ALA A 355 -1.81 -2.97 44.57
CA ALA A 355 -0.79 -3.24 43.57
C ALA A 355 -0.28 -4.68 43.65
N PRO A 356 -0.30 -5.47 42.57
CA PRO A 356 0.20 -6.83 42.59
C PRO A 356 1.73 -6.93 42.48
N TRP A 357 2.42 -5.88 42.04
CA TRP A 357 3.88 -5.81 41.93
C TRP A 357 4.52 -5.59 43.31
N ARG A 358 4.86 -6.70 43.97
CA ARG A 358 5.43 -6.73 45.32
C ARG A 358 6.72 -7.50 45.35
N ASP A 359 7.59 -7.09 46.28
CA ASP A 359 8.81 -7.79 46.57
C ASP A 359 8.55 -9.10 47.37
N ARG A 360 9.61 -9.85 47.67
CA ARG A 360 9.54 -11.10 48.45
C ARG A 360 8.98 -10.91 49.85
N ASN A 361 9.02 -9.71 50.39
CA ASN A 361 8.52 -9.34 51.71
C ASN A 361 7.06 -8.84 51.65
N GLY A 362 6.42 -8.86 50.48
CA GLY A 362 5.07 -8.38 50.28
C GLY A 362 4.92 -6.86 50.22
N LYS A 363 6.04 -6.12 50.15
CA LYS A 363 6.04 -4.67 50.01
C LYS A 363 6.00 -4.28 48.52
N GLU A 364 5.22 -3.24 48.20
CA GLU A 364 5.14 -2.72 46.82
C GLU A 364 6.51 -2.31 46.33
N ILE A 365 6.88 -2.70 45.12
CA ILE A 365 8.16 -2.34 44.46
C ILE A 365 8.09 -0.86 44.13
N PRO A 366 9.01 -0.05 44.70
CA PRO A 366 9.03 1.38 44.46
C PRO A 366 9.29 1.69 42.99
N ARG A 367 8.63 2.71 42.46
CA ARG A 367 8.80 3.20 41.08
C ARG A 367 8.59 2.17 39.97
N PHE A 368 7.95 1.04 40.24
CA PHE A 368 7.73 0.00 39.22
C PHE A 368 7.03 0.52 37.96
N ILE A 369 5.94 1.25 38.14
CA ILE A 369 5.16 1.82 37.02
C ILE A 369 5.93 2.94 36.31
N GLU A 370 6.66 3.76 37.06
CA GLU A 370 7.47 4.85 36.52
C GLU A 370 8.62 4.29 35.64
N GLU A 371 9.29 3.24 36.08
CA GLU A 371 10.35 2.59 35.32
C GLU A 371 9.83 1.94 34.02
N LEU A 372 8.62 1.41 34.04
CA LEU A 372 7.95 0.93 32.83
C LEU A 372 7.56 2.08 31.92
N ALA A 373 7.06 3.19 32.49
CA ALA A 373 6.72 4.37 31.72
C ALA A 373 7.92 4.95 30.99
N GLU A 374 9.11 4.96 31.60
CA GLU A 374 10.37 5.43 31.01
C GLU A 374 10.75 4.68 29.72
N LYS A 375 10.31 3.42 29.57
CA LYS A 375 10.55 2.59 28.37
C LYS A 375 9.57 2.85 27.25
N THR A 376 8.50 3.61 27.50
CA THR A 376 7.45 3.85 26.48
C THR A 376 7.86 4.88 25.43
N PRO A 377 7.35 4.79 24.19
CA PRO A 377 7.55 5.82 23.17
C PRO A 377 7.04 7.20 23.60
N ALA A 378 5.99 7.24 24.42
CA ALA A 378 5.44 8.49 24.96
C ALA A 378 6.47 9.22 25.86
N TYR A 379 7.10 8.49 26.76
CA TYR A 379 8.16 9.04 27.60
C TYR A 379 9.37 9.51 26.78
N GLN A 380 9.82 8.70 25.83
CA GLN A 380 10.94 9.04 24.96
C GLN A 380 10.67 10.32 24.15
N TYR A 381 9.47 10.46 23.62
CA TYR A 381 9.06 11.69 22.93
C TYR A 381 9.06 12.92 23.86
N LEU A 382 8.48 12.77 25.06
CA LEU A 382 8.43 13.86 26.04
C LEU A 382 9.83 14.23 26.57
N SER A 383 10.68 13.24 26.82
CA SER A 383 12.08 13.44 27.24
C SER A 383 12.88 14.18 26.16
N HIS A 384 12.69 13.83 24.89
CA HIS A 384 13.31 14.57 23.78
C HIS A 384 12.81 16.02 23.70
N LYS A 385 11.50 16.24 23.98
CA LYS A 385 10.87 17.57 23.88
C LYS A 385 11.20 18.50 25.05
N TYR A 386 11.24 17.97 26.26
CA TYR A 386 11.37 18.74 27.50
C TYR A 386 12.73 18.57 28.21
N GLY A 387 13.60 17.70 27.69
CA GLY A 387 14.92 17.42 28.28
C GLY A 387 14.82 16.92 29.73
N ASN A 388 15.53 17.55 30.63
CA ASN A 388 15.59 17.16 32.06
C ASN A 388 14.44 17.72 32.92
N GLN A 389 13.39 18.31 32.31
CA GLN A 389 12.24 18.85 33.05
C GLN A 389 11.27 17.73 33.46
N THR A 390 11.68 16.98 34.51
CA THR A 390 10.93 15.80 35.00
C THR A 390 9.47 16.12 35.35
N ASP A 391 9.20 17.31 35.92
CA ASP A 391 7.85 17.73 36.30
C ASP A 391 6.93 17.87 35.09
N SER A 392 7.45 18.43 33.98
CA SER A 392 6.70 18.56 32.74
C SER A 392 6.40 17.19 32.13
N ILE A 393 7.37 16.28 32.13
CA ILE A 393 7.19 14.91 31.62
C ILE A 393 6.13 14.20 32.45
N THR A 394 6.25 14.23 33.77
CA THR A 394 5.29 13.60 34.70
C THR A 394 3.89 14.18 34.53
N TYR A 395 3.78 15.51 34.38
CA TYR A 395 2.48 16.15 34.11
C TYR A 395 1.80 15.59 32.87
N TYR A 396 2.50 15.55 31.74
CA TYR A 396 1.93 15.04 30.48
C TYR A 396 1.63 13.55 30.50
N LEU A 397 2.45 12.72 31.16
CA LEU A 397 2.19 11.30 31.32
C LEU A 397 0.93 11.00 32.16
N ASN A 398 0.55 11.92 33.04
CA ASN A 398 -0.66 11.80 33.85
C ASN A 398 -1.91 12.48 33.23
N GLN A 399 -1.80 13.09 32.03
CA GLN A 399 -2.97 13.67 31.37
C GLN A 399 -3.85 12.59 30.74
N PRO A 400 -5.16 12.54 31.07
CA PRO A 400 -6.08 11.58 30.47
C PRO A 400 -6.26 11.83 28.97
N HIS A 401 -6.22 10.78 28.20
CA HIS A 401 -6.49 10.80 26.76
C HIS A 401 -7.25 9.54 26.34
N ARG A 402 -7.92 9.59 25.19
CA ARG A 402 -8.57 8.39 24.64
C ARG A 402 -7.51 7.40 24.20
N CYS A 403 -7.56 6.18 24.76
CA CYS A 403 -6.69 5.08 24.42
C CYS A 403 -7.47 3.77 24.33
N LYS A 404 -6.89 2.77 23.65
CA LYS A 404 -7.42 1.42 23.59
C LYS A 404 -6.60 0.54 24.50
N VAL A 405 -7.28 -0.18 25.38
CA VAL A 405 -6.67 -1.17 26.28
C VAL A 405 -7.28 -2.54 26.03
N PHE A 406 -6.58 -3.59 26.42
CA PHE A 406 -7.08 -4.95 26.30
C PHE A 406 -8.28 -5.17 27.24
N ASP A 407 -9.24 -5.96 26.76
CA ASP A 407 -10.40 -6.42 27.53
C ASP A 407 -10.76 -7.84 27.07
N TYR A 408 -11.00 -8.76 28.01
CA TYR A 408 -11.30 -10.15 27.67
C TYR A 408 -12.63 -10.35 26.94
N ASP A 409 -13.59 -9.45 27.11
CA ASP A 409 -14.91 -9.59 26.49
C ASP A 409 -15.01 -8.86 25.15
N LEU A 410 -14.32 -7.73 25.01
CA LEU A 410 -14.36 -6.86 23.84
C LEU A 410 -13.10 -7.02 22.95
N GLY A 411 -12.08 -7.73 23.43
CA GLY A 411 -10.75 -7.76 22.81
C GLY A 411 -9.99 -6.46 23.01
N GLN A 412 -10.60 -5.34 22.66
CA GLN A 412 -10.11 -3.98 22.92
C GLN A 412 -11.25 -3.09 23.41
N LYS A 413 -10.98 -2.28 24.41
CA LYS A 413 -11.90 -1.31 25.00
C LYS A 413 -11.36 0.10 24.85
N ASP A 414 -12.18 1.00 24.30
CA ASP A 414 -11.90 2.43 24.32
C ASP A 414 -12.13 2.99 25.72
N THR A 415 -11.14 3.70 26.26
CA THR A 415 -11.20 4.27 27.59
C THR A 415 -10.51 5.65 27.64
N LEU A 416 -10.73 6.38 28.74
CA LEU A 416 -10.06 7.64 29.02
C LEU A 416 -9.07 7.40 30.15
N PHE A 417 -7.83 7.08 29.81
CA PHE A 417 -6.74 6.86 30.75
C PHE A 417 -5.59 7.80 30.47
N SER A 418 -4.80 8.09 31.49
CA SER A 418 -3.45 8.62 31.30
C SER A 418 -2.49 7.50 30.83
N THR A 419 -1.32 7.87 30.36
CA THR A 419 -0.27 6.87 30.05
C THR A 419 0.06 6.03 31.29
N MET A 420 0.15 6.65 32.45
CA MET A 420 0.42 5.96 33.72
C MET A 420 -0.72 5.01 34.11
N ASP A 421 -1.98 5.39 33.91
CA ASP A 421 -3.14 4.54 34.20
C ASP A 421 -3.22 3.35 33.24
N SER A 422 -2.91 3.58 31.95
CA SER A 422 -2.91 2.48 30.96
C SER A 422 -1.84 1.45 31.28
N ILE A 423 -0.64 1.85 31.72
CA ILE A 423 0.42 0.93 32.18
C ILE A 423 -0.05 0.16 33.41
N ARG A 424 -0.56 0.84 34.46
CA ARG A 424 -1.09 0.17 35.66
C ARG A 424 -2.18 -0.84 35.32
N TYR A 425 -3.05 -0.52 34.39
CA TYR A 425 -4.13 -1.40 33.93
C TYR A 425 -3.57 -2.64 33.21
N MET A 426 -2.63 -2.43 32.26
CA MET A 426 -2.09 -3.50 31.44
C MET A 426 -1.19 -4.46 32.23
N GLU A 427 -0.40 -3.95 33.21
CA GLU A 427 0.48 -4.75 34.08
C GLU A 427 -0.26 -5.64 35.11
N ARG A 428 -1.58 -5.49 35.21
CA ARG A 428 -2.39 -6.39 36.06
C ARG A 428 -2.81 -7.67 35.36
N PHE A 429 -2.60 -7.82 34.04
CA PHE A 429 -2.99 -9.04 33.35
C PHE A 429 -1.98 -10.16 33.58
N MET A 430 -2.55 -11.36 33.82
CA MET A 430 -1.78 -12.59 33.92
C MET A 430 -1.44 -13.11 32.53
N HIS A 431 -0.20 -13.49 32.31
CA HIS A 431 0.33 -14.02 31.06
C HIS A 431 0.34 -15.54 31.03
N CYS A 432 0.27 -16.12 29.83
CA CYS A 432 0.28 -17.58 29.66
C CYS A 432 0.93 -17.98 28.34
N GLY A 433 1.91 -18.86 28.39
CA GLY A 433 2.46 -19.55 27.23
C GLY A 433 1.97 -20.99 27.16
N PHE A 434 1.63 -21.48 25.96
CA PHE A 434 1.25 -22.86 25.72
C PHE A 434 1.90 -23.37 24.42
N VAL A 435 2.51 -24.56 24.49
CA VAL A 435 3.08 -25.22 23.30
C VAL A 435 2.69 -26.70 23.33
N ALA A 436 2.20 -27.22 22.20
CA ALA A 436 1.98 -28.66 22.00
C ALA A 436 3.01 -29.20 21.00
N ILE A 437 3.79 -30.20 21.43
CA ILE A 437 4.86 -30.81 20.63
C ILE A 437 4.58 -32.31 20.48
N ALA A 438 4.72 -32.83 19.26
CA ALA A 438 4.66 -34.24 18.99
C ALA A 438 5.93 -34.93 19.56
N PRO A 439 5.82 -35.87 20.53
CA PRO A 439 6.98 -36.37 21.28
C PRO A 439 7.96 -37.19 20.42
N HIS A 440 7.48 -37.82 19.35
CA HIS A 440 8.32 -38.66 18.48
C HIS A 440 9.04 -37.89 17.37
N THR A 441 8.47 -36.76 16.92
CA THR A 441 9.01 -36.01 15.77
C THR A 441 9.59 -34.66 16.17
N GLY A 442 9.26 -34.15 17.37
CA GLY A 442 9.63 -32.81 17.82
C GLY A 442 8.83 -31.69 17.14
N GLU A 443 7.85 -32.05 16.31
CA GLU A 443 7.04 -31.06 15.57
C GLU A 443 6.14 -30.25 16.50
N VAL A 444 6.14 -28.92 16.34
CA VAL A 444 5.21 -28.04 17.03
C VAL A 444 3.84 -28.12 16.36
N LYS A 445 2.82 -28.55 17.09
CA LYS A 445 1.44 -28.73 16.63
C LYS A 445 0.54 -27.54 16.99
N ALA A 446 0.82 -26.85 18.10
CA ALA A 446 0.15 -25.62 18.50
C ALA A 446 1.10 -24.75 19.32
N TRP A 447 0.95 -23.42 19.19
CA TRP A 447 1.77 -22.44 19.92
C TRP A 447 0.93 -21.20 20.24
N VAL A 448 0.77 -20.92 21.52
CA VAL A 448 0.18 -19.68 22.04
C VAL A 448 1.23 -19.00 22.91
N GLY A 449 1.73 -17.84 22.49
CA GLY A 449 2.81 -17.14 23.20
C GLY A 449 2.30 -16.30 24.37
N ASP A 450 1.08 -15.74 24.27
CA ASP A 450 0.44 -14.98 25.32
C ASP A 450 -1.09 -14.87 25.08
N ILE A 451 -1.78 -14.15 25.96
CA ILE A 451 -3.25 -13.98 25.96
C ILE A 451 -3.76 -13.12 24.81
N ASN A 452 -2.98 -12.14 24.35
CA ASN A 452 -3.35 -11.28 23.22
C ASN A 452 -2.11 -10.67 22.54
N PHE A 453 -1.88 -11.03 21.29
CA PHE A 453 -0.73 -10.57 20.52
C PHE A 453 -0.71 -9.07 20.24
N GLN A 454 -1.87 -8.44 20.09
CA GLN A 454 -1.95 -7.01 19.78
C GLN A 454 -1.59 -6.11 20.97
N SER A 455 -1.75 -6.63 22.17
CA SER A 455 -1.48 -5.92 23.42
C SER A 455 -0.10 -6.25 24.00
N TRP A 456 0.37 -7.47 23.79
CA TRP A 456 1.67 -7.97 24.29
C TRP A 456 2.42 -8.68 23.16
N LYS A 457 3.37 -7.95 22.55
CA LYS A 457 4.18 -8.40 21.40
C LYS A 457 5.64 -8.59 21.80
#